data_01e28f60463bc08c3b3b48e60bc3b051
#
_entry.id   01e28f60463bc08c3b3b48e60bc3b051
#
_cell.length_a   1.000
_cell.length_b   1.000
_cell.length_c   1.000
_cell.angle_alpha   90.00
_cell.angle_beta   90.00
_cell.angle_gamma   90.00
#
_symmetry.space_group_name_H-M   'P 1'
#
loop_
_entity.id
_entity.type
_entity.pdbx_description
1 polymer ?
#
loop_
_entity_poly.entity_id
_entity_poly.type
_entity_poly.pdbx_seq_one_letter_code
_entity_poly.pdbx_strand_id
1 'polypeptide(L)' 'MFFADPYALVEQDRMEGGEFRWQTLGLAGGVVLLLVAHTVRSEQEDEIIRIISARKAVRKERKRYDENRKKEFLE' A
#
# COMPACT_ATOMS: atom_id res chain seq x y z
N MET A 1 5.70 4.99 6.13
CA MET A 1 5.42 4.41 4.81
C MET A 1 6.47 3.35 4.48
N PHE A 2 6.07 2.22 3.93
CA PHE A 2 6.96 1.08 3.68
C PHE A 2 7.86 1.27 2.46
N PHE A 3 7.45 2.10 1.53
CA PHE A 3 8.11 2.27 0.26
C PHE A 3 8.65 3.69 0.12
N ALA A 4 9.83 3.81 -0.44
CA ALA A 4 10.37 5.09 -0.88
C ALA A 4 9.86 5.41 -2.28
N ASP A 5 8.58 5.16 -2.54
CA ASP A 5 7.95 5.31 -3.84
C ASP A 5 6.86 6.39 -3.75
N PRO A 6 7.06 7.54 -4.41
CA PRO A 6 6.08 8.62 -4.37
C PRO A 6 4.77 8.29 -5.08
N TYR A 7 4.75 7.23 -5.88
CA TYR A 7 3.55 6.80 -6.61
C TYR A 7 2.83 5.63 -5.95
N ALA A 8 3.21 5.27 -4.73
CA ALA A 8 2.57 4.18 -4.01
C ALA A 8 1.09 4.48 -3.79
N LEU A 9 0.25 3.49 -4.08
CA LEU A 9 -1.18 3.57 -3.86
C LEU A 9 -1.54 2.97 -2.52
N VAL A 10 -2.20 3.75 -1.67
CA VAL A 10 -2.67 3.28 -0.37
C VAL A 10 -4.20 3.27 -0.41
N GLU A 11 -4.78 2.10 -0.19
CA GLU A 11 -6.23 1.94 -0.19
C GLU A 11 -6.68 1.31 1.11
N GLN A 12 -7.77 1.82 1.66
CA GLN A 12 -8.40 1.21 2.82
C GLN A 12 -9.21 0.01 2.34
N ASP A 13 -8.94 -1.16 2.92
CA ASP A 13 -9.66 -2.38 2.58
C ASP A 13 -10.93 -2.47 3.43
N ARG A 14 -10.79 -2.86 4.70
CA ARG A 14 -11.93 -3.04 5.59
C ARG A 14 -11.50 -2.92 7.04
N MET A 15 -12.49 -2.73 7.92
CA MET A 15 -12.25 -2.80 9.35
C MET A 15 -12.52 -4.23 9.81
N GLU A 16 -11.58 -4.80 10.55
CA GLU A 16 -11.69 -6.15 11.04
C GLU A 16 -11.08 -6.23 12.44
N GLY A 17 -11.84 -6.76 13.39
CA GLY A 17 -11.37 -6.91 14.77
C GLY A 17 -11.00 -5.59 15.45
N GLY A 18 -11.66 -4.48 15.09
CA GLY A 18 -11.36 -3.17 15.65
C GLY A 18 -10.15 -2.48 15.04
N GLU A 19 -9.54 -3.08 14.03
CA GLU A 19 -8.38 -2.52 13.32
C GLU A 19 -8.74 -2.22 11.88
N PHE A 20 -8.23 -1.10 11.36
CA PHE A 20 -8.36 -0.79 9.94
C PHE A 20 -7.33 -1.57 9.14
N ARG A 21 -7.80 -2.23 8.10
CA ARG A 21 -6.91 -2.92 7.14
C ARG A 21 -6.69 -2.04 5.93
N TRP A 22 -5.43 -1.96 5.54
CA TRP A 22 -4.99 -1.16 4.41
C TRP A 22 -4.19 -2.01 3.45
N GLN A 23 -4.19 -1.62 2.19
CA GLN A 23 -3.34 -2.22 1.17
C GLN A 23 -2.49 -1.11 0.54
N THR A 24 -1.20 -1.34 0.46
CA THR A 24 -0.28 -0.41 -0.19
C THR A 24 0.37 -1.12 -1.37
N LEU A 25 0.22 -0.52 -2.53
CA LEU A 25 0.81 -1.02 -3.77
C LEU A 25 1.95 -0.09 -4.15
N GLY A 26 3.18 -0.60 -4.15
CA GLY A 26 4.35 0.22 -4.40
C GLY A 26 5.57 -0.57 -4.85
N LEU A 27 6.55 0.15 -5.38
CA LEU A 27 7.81 -0.44 -5.83
C LEU A 27 8.79 -0.58 -4.66
N ALA A 28 9.24 -1.80 -4.44
CA ALA A 28 10.29 -2.08 -3.48
C ALA A 28 11.64 -2.01 -4.18
N GLY A 29 12.52 -1.15 -3.67
CA GLY A 29 13.83 -0.92 -4.28
C GLY A 29 13.78 -0.38 -5.70
N GLY A 30 12.63 0.19 -6.10
CA GLY A 30 12.45 0.73 -7.45
C GLY A 30 12.30 -0.32 -8.54
N VAL A 31 12.23 -1.60 -8.20
CA VAL A 31 12.26 -2.70 -9.18
C VAL A 31 11.04 -3.61 -9.11
N VAL A 32 10.63 -4.01 -7.92
CA VAL A 32 9.57 -5.01 -7.75
C VAL A 32 8.30 -4.36 -7.20
N LEU A 33 7.20 -4.52 -7.92
CA LEU A 33 5.90 -4.02 -7.47
C LEU A 33 5.28 -5.01 -6.49
N LEU A 34 5.05 -4.56 -5.27
CA LEU A 34 4.49 -5.38 -4.20
C LEU A 34 3.15 -4.83 -3.73
N LEU A 35 2.27 -5.74 -3.36
CA LEU A 35 1.06 -5.42 -2.61
C LEU A 35 1.28 -5.82 -1.16
N VAL A 36 1.23 -4.85 -0.27
CA VAL A 36 1.44 -5.07 1.17
C VAL A 36 0.14 -4.82 1.90
N ALA A 37 -0.37 -5.84 2.58
CA ALA A 37 -1.52 -5.69 3.45
C ALA A 37 -1.02 -5.42 4.87
N HIS A 38 -1.59 -4.42 5.52
CA HIS A 38 -1.19 -4.03 6.86
C HIS A 38 -2.39 -3.52 7.65
N THR A 39 -2.25 -3.51 8.96
CA THR A 39 -3.23 -2.90 9.86
C THR A 39 -2.62 -1.69 10.53
N VAL A 40 -3.48 -0.73 10.86
CA VAL A 40 -3.09 0.44 11.64
C VAL A 40 -3.98 0.47 12.86
N ARG A 41 -3.36 0.55 14.04
CA ARG A 41 -4.05 0.66 15.32
C ARG A 41 -3.44 1.79 16.12
N SER A 42 -4.29 2.63 16.68
CA SER A 42 -3.84 3.69 17.60
C SER A 42 -3.89 3.18 19.02
N GLU A 43 -2.75 3.20 19.71
CA GLU A 43 -2.66 2.91 21.14
C GLU A 43 -2.05 4.11 21.83
N GLN A 44 -2.82 4.72 22.75
CA GLN A 44 -2.43 5.93 23.45
C GLN A 44 -2.13 7.04 22.42
N GLU A 45 -0.89 7.49 22.33
CA GLU A 45 -0.49 8.52 21.38
C GLU A 45 0.30 7.93 20.20
N ASP A 46 0.49 6.63 20.19
CA ASP A 46 1.29 5.93 19.18
C ASP A 46 0.43 5.22 18.15
N GLU A 47 0.92 5.22 16.92
CA GLU A 47 0.35 4.48 15.82
C GLU A 47 1.14 3.19 15.64
N ILE A 48 0.46 2.05 15.72
CA ILE A 48 1.10 0.75 15.53
C ILE A 48 0.71 0.21 14.17
N ILE A 49 1.70 -0.01 13.33
CA ILE A 49 1.53 -0.58 11.99
C ILE A 49 1.98 -2.04 12.04
N ARG A 50 1.10 -2.92 11.62
CA ARG A 50 1.40 -4.35 11.57
C ARG A 50 1.25 -4.85 10.14
N ILE A 51 2.33 -5.37 9.58
CA ILE A 51 2.31 -5.96 8.25
C ILE A 51 1.73 -7.37 8.36
N ILE A 52 0.66 -7.63 7.59
CA ILE A 52 0.01 -8.93 7.57
C ILE A 52 0.62 -9.80 6.48
N SER A 53 0.78 -9.26 5.28
CA SER A 53 1.31 -10.01 4.15
C SER A 53 1.91 -9.06 3.11
N ALA A 54 2.82 -9.61 2.32
CA ALA A 54 3.40 -8.91 1.19
C ALA A 54 3.55 -9.93 0.06
N ARG A 55 3.14 -9.56 -1.15
CA ARG A 55 3.26 -10.41 -2.33
C ARG A 55 3.51 -9.56 -3.56
N LYS A 56 4.02 -10.18 -4.60
CA LYS A 56 4.19 -9.49 -5.88
C LYS A 56 2.81 -9.12 -6.43
N ALA A 57 2.71 -7.95 -7.01
CA ALA A 57 1.47 -7.49 -7.63
C ALA A 57 1.12 -8.37 -8.83
N VAL A 58 -0.16 -8.68 -8.97
CA VAL A 58 -0.68 -9.36 -10.16
C VAL A 58 -0.89 -8.32 -11.27
N ARG A 59 -1.11 -8.79 -12.48
CA ARG A 59 -1.24 -7.93 -13.67
C ARG A 59 -2.26 -6.80 -13.50
N LYS A 60 -3.39 -7.12 -12.93
CA LYS A 60 -4.47 -6.14 -12.70
C LYS A 60 -4.02 -5.01 -11.76
N GLU A 61 -3.29 -5.37 -10.71
CA GLU A 61 -2.77 -4.40 -9.76
C GLU A 61 -1.67 -3.56 -10.37
N ARG A 62 -0.80 -4.16 -11.15
CA ARG A 62 0.25 -3.45 -11.88
C ARG A 62 -0.36 -2.41 -12.82
N LYS A 63 -1.43 -2.76 -13.51
CA LYS A 63 -2.14 -1.83 -14.38
C LYS A 63 -2.67 -0.62 -13.62
N ARG A 64 -3.25 -0.83 -12.45
CA ARG A 64 -3.74 0.26 -11.59
C ARG A 64 -2.60 1.18 -11.15
N TYR A 65 -1.48 0.60 -10.77
CA TYR A 65 -0.31 1.36 -10.39
C TYR A 65 0.21 2.22 -11.55
N ASP A 66 0.35 1.62 -12.72
CA ASP A 66 0.83 2.33 -13.91
C ASP A 66 -0.11 3.48 -14.32
N GLU A 67 -1.40 3.26 -14.25
CA GLU A 67 -2.40 4.29 -14.55
C GLU A 67 -2.31 5.45 -13.57
N ASN A 68 -2.15 5.18 -12.30
CA ASN A 68 -1.99 6.21 -11.29
C ASN A 68 -0.70 7.01 -11.50
N ARG A 69 0.37 6.34 -11.83
CA ARG A 69 1.65 6.97 -12.09
C ARG A 69 1.57 7.91 -13.30
N LYS A 70 0.93 7.47 -14.38
CA LYS A 70 0.71 8.31 -15.58
C LYS A 70 -0.12 9.53 -15.26
N LYS A 71 -1.15 9.36 -14.45
CA LYS A 71 -2.05 10.44 -14.05
C LYS A 71 -1.30 11.54 -13.31
N GLU A 72 -0.43 11.18 -12.40
CA GLU A 72 0.40 12.12 -11.65
C GLU A 72 1.41 12.82 -12.55
N PHE A 73 1.88 12.12 -13.55
CA PHE A 73 2.90 12.64 -14.47
C PHE A 73 2.33 13.65 -15.47
N LEU A 74 1.04 13.56 -15.78
CA LEU A 74 0.37 14.41 -16.77
C LEU A 74 -0.25 15.68 -16.18
N GLU A 75 -0.26 15.79 -14.88
CA GLU A 75 -0.70 17.01 -14.19
C GLU A 75 0.49 17.98 -13.98
#